data_ea43eadbc09fc03a72c9b3ff2357291d
#
_entry.id   ea43eadbc09fc03a72c9b3ff2357291d
#
_cell.length_a   1.000
_cell.length_b   1.000
_cell.length_c   1.000
_cell.angle_alpha   90.00
_cell.angle_beta   90.00
_cell.angle_gamma   90.00
#
_symmetry.space_group_name_H-M   'P 1'
#
loop_
_entity.id
_entity.type
_entity.pdbx_description
1 polymer ?
#
loop_
_entity_poly.entity_id
_entity_poly.type
_entity_poly.pdbx_seq_one_letter_code
_entity_poly.pdbx_strand_id
1 'polypeptide(L)'
;MRIFIGVDPRDAVSYNVLQWSIVRRSSQPVAICPLVLPQLGFKRQGLTHFTFTRYLVPMVSGYQGKSLFLDSDMLCLGDISELFAIDFPDPVAVVKN
;
A
#
# COMPACT_ATOMS: atom_id res chain seq x y z
N MET A 1 -10.39 2.02 -6.64
CA MET A 1 -9.66 1.76 -5.36
C MET A 1 -8.17 1.88 -5.61
N ARG A 2 -7.50 2.65 -4.82
CA ARG A 2 -6.04 2.87 -4.95
C ARG A 2 -5.33 2.21 -3.80
N ILE A 3 -4.37 1.33 -4.12
CA ILE A 3 -3.59 0.58 -3.15
C ILE A 3 -2.12 0.87 -3.39
N PHE A 4 -1.45 1.34 -2.34
CA PHE A 4 -0.02 1.61 -2.38
C PHE A 4 0.70 0.54 -1.57
N ILE A 5 1.75 -0.04 -2.15
CA ILE A 5 2.52 -1.10 -1.49
C ILE A 5 3.97 -0.64 -1.40
N GLY A 6 4.49 -0.58 -0.17
CA GLY A 6 5.90 -0.27 0.03
C GLY A 6 6.76 -1.44 -0.42
N VAL A 7 7.68 -1.20 -1.34
CA VAL A 7 8.50 -2.24 -1.95
C VAL A 7 9.95 -2.08 -1.54
N ASP A 8 10.51 -3.17 -1.01
CA ASP A 8 11.95 -3.30 -0.83
C ASP A 8 12.54 -3.82 -2.14
N PRO A 9 13.43 -3.04 -2.82
CA PRO A 9 14.02 -3.49 -4.08
C PRO A 9 14.77 -4.82 -3.97
N ARG A 10 15.15 -5.21 -2.75
CA ARG A 10 15.87 -6.47 -2.51
C ARG A 10 14.93 -7.66 -2.40
N ASP A 11 13.61 -7.44 -2.32
CA ASP A 11 12.63 -8.49 -2.15
C ASP A 11 11.38 -8.21 -3.00
N ALA A 12 11.55 -8.27 -4.31
CA ALA A 12 10.45 -8.06 -5.24
C ALA A 12 9.45 -9.22 -5.23
N VAL A 13 9.85 -10.39 -4.76
CA VAL A 13 8.98 -11.57 -4.73
C VAL A 13 7.80 -11.35 -3.79
N SER A 14 8.05 -10.80 -2.60
CA SER A 14 6.98 -10.51 -1.64
C SER A 14 5.93 -9.57 -2.23
N TYR A 15 6.37 -8.52 -2.91
CA TYR A 15 5.46 -7.60 -3.58
C TYR A 15 4.61 -8.31 -4.64
N ASN A 16 5.23 -9.15 -5.46
CA ASN A 16 4.52 -9.85 -6.53
C ASN A 16 3.46 -10.79 -5.98
N VAL A 17 3.76 -11.50 -4.90
CA VAL A 17 2.79 -12.40 -4.27
C VAL A 17 1.61 -11.61 -3.69
N LEU A 18 1.87 -10.50 -3.01
CA LEU A 18 0.80 -9.67 -2.45
C LEU A 18 -0.08 -9.10 -3.55
N GLN A 19 0.52 -8.52 -4.58
CA GLN A 19 -0.22 -7.98 -5.71
C GLN A 19 -1.12 -9.03 -6.34
N TRP A 20 -0.59 -10.22 -6.60
CA TRP A 20 -1.35 -11.30 -7.19
C TRP A 20 -2.52 -11.70 -6.30
N SER A 21 -2.32 -11.79 -4.99
CA SER A 21 -3.37 -12.19 -4.06
C SER A 21 -4.51 -11.16 -4.00
N ILE A 22 -4.18 -9.89 -4.14
CA ILE A 22 -5.19 -8.81 -4.16
C ILE A 22 -6.02 -8.89 -5.45
N VAL A 23 -5.34 -8.93 -6.59
CA VAL A 23 -6.01 -8.92 -7.91
C VAL A 23 -6.91 -10.14 -8.06
N ARG A 24 -6.43 -11.29 -7.62
CA ARG A 24 -7.17 -12.53 -7.76
C ARG A 24 -8.51 -12.53 -7.01
N ARG A 25 -8.58 -11.84 -5.89
CA ARG A 25 -9.74 -11.89 -4.99
C ARG A 25 -10.63 -10.67 -5.04
N SER A 26 -10.22 -9.61 -5.70
CA SER A 26 -11.00 -8.38 -5.73
C SER A 26 -12.21 -8.50 -6.63
N SER A 27 -13.37 -8.14 -6.11
CA SER A 27 -14.61 -8.08 -6.89
C SER A 27 -14.74 -6.80 -7.72
N GLN A 28 -13.85 -5.82 -7.47
CA GLN A 28 -13.86 -4.52 -8.15
C GLN A 28 -12.48 -4.20 -8.70
N PRO A 29 -12.42 -3.33 -9.73
CA PRO A 29 -11.12 -2.90 -10.26
C PRO A 29 -10.25 -2.25 -9.20
N VAL A 30 -8.97 -2.61 -9.17
CA VAL A 30 -7.98 -2.03 -8.26
C VAL A 30 -6.84 -1.43 -9.05
N ALA A 31 -6.32 -0.32 -8.57
CA ALA A 31 -5.08 0.25 -9.05
C ALA A 31 -4.02 0.03 -7.97
N ILE A 32 -2.94 -0.63 -8.33
CA ILE A 32 -1.86 -0.95 -7.40
C ILE A 32 -0.62 -0.18 -7.83
N CYS A 33 -0.06 0.59 -6.90
CA CYS A 33 1.12 1.40 -7.14
C CYS A 33 2.23 0.97 -6.19
N PRO A 34 3.33 0.40 -6.70
CA PRO A 34 4.50 0.11 -5.86
C PRO A 34 5.22 1.41 -5.52
N LEU A 35 5.53 1.59 -4.23
CA LEU A 35 6.32 2.72 -3.77
C LEU A 35 7.74 2.26 -3.47
N VAL A 36 8.67 2.70 -4.31
CA VAL A 36 10.08 2.36 -4.19
C VAL A 36 10.82 3.66 -3.88
N LEU A 37 11.27 3.81 -2.63
CA LEU A 37 11.81 5.07 -2.14
C LEU A 37 12.93 5.67 -2.99
N PRO A 38 13.91 4.88 -3.49
CA PRO A 38 14.95 5.46 -4.37
C PRO A 38 14.39 6.11 -5.62
N GLN A 39 13.30 5.58 -6.18
CA GLN A 39 12.67 6.13 -7.38
C GLN A 39 11.87 7.39 -7.08
N LEU A 40 11.51 7.61 -5.81
CA LEU A 40 10.78 8.79 -5.39
C LEU A 40 11.69 9.98 -5.09
N GLY A 41 13.03 9.79 -5.20
CA GLY A 41 13.99 10.86 -5.00
C GLY A 41 14.28 11.22 -3.55
N PHE A 42 13.77 10.45 -2.61
CA PHE A 42 14.01 10.70 -1.19
C PHE A 42 15.17 9.88 -0.68
N LYS A 43 15.96 10.48 0.21
CA LYS A 43 17.04 9.80 0.92
C LYS A 43 16.86 10.00 2.41
N ARG A 44 16.89 8.91 3.17
CA ARG A 44 16.77 8.98 4.61
C ARG A 44 17.59 7.86 5.24
N GLN A 45 18.47 8.24 6.13
CA GLN A 45 19.31 7.29 6.86
C GLN A 45 18.57 6.75 8.08
N GLY A 46 18.91 5.53 8.46
CA GLY A 46 18.38 4.90 9.67
C GLY A 46 17.03 4.23 9.53
N LEU A 47 16.39 4.33 8.36
CA LEU A 47 15.11 3.67 8.08
C LEU A 47 15.22 2.80 6.84
N THR A 48 14.47 1.69 6.83
CA THR A 48 14.32 0.91 5.60
C THR A 48 13.47 1.70 4.61
N HIS A 49 13.75 1.54 3.32
CA HIS A 49 13.07 2.29 2.28
C HIS A 49 11.56 2.08 2.31
N PHE A 50 11.12 0.83 2.37
CA PHE A 50 9.68 0.53 2.34
C PHE A 50 8.98 0.99 3.62
N THR A 51 9.67 1.00 4.78
CA THR A 51 9.09 1.46 6.03
C THR A 51 8.74 2.95 5.96
N PHE A 52 9.59 3.73 5.30
CA PHE A 52 9.39 5.17 5.19
C PHE A 52 8.33 5.54 4.17
N THR A 53 8.14 4.75 3.11
CA THR A 53 7.24 5.09 2.01
C THR A 53 5.78 5.23 2.46
N ARG A 54 5.38 4.60 3.57
CA ARG A 54 4.00 4.72 4.07
C ARG A 54 3.61 6.17 4.36
N TYR A 55 4.57 7.00 4.73
CA TYR A 55 4.31 8.40 5.03
C TYR A 55 4.16 9.27 3.79
N LEU A 56 4.45 8.71 2.62
CA LEU A 56 4.36 9.43 1.35
C LEU A 56 3.02 9.24 0.66
N VAL A 57 2.17 8.32 1.14
CA VAL A 57 0.90 8.00 0.48
C VAL A 57 0.00 9.23 0.30
N PRO A 58 -0.18 10.10 1.30
CA PRO A 58 -1.01 11.30 1.07
C PRO A 58 -0.50 12.16 -0.08
N MET A 59 0.81 12.34 -0.19
CA MET A 59 1.40 13.15 -1.26
C MET A 59 1.22 12.51 -2.63
N VAL A 60 1.56 11.21 -2.77
CA VAL A 60 1.47 10.52 -4.06
C VAL A 60 0.02 10.31 -4.50
N SER A 61 -0.92 10.27 -3.57
CA SER A 61 -2.35 10.16 -3.92
C SER A 61 -3.00 11.50 -4.23
N GLY A 62 -2.24 12.60 -4.16
CA GLY A 62 -2.77 13.94 -4.40
C GLY A 62 -3.70 14.42 -3.31
N TYR A 63 -3.60 13.85 -2.11
CA TYR A 63 -4.45 14.17 -0.96
C TYR A 63 -5.94 14.02 -1.25
N GLN A 64 -6.30 13.14 -2.18
CA GLN A 64 -7.68 12.95 -2.61
C GLN A 64 -8.13 11.50 -2.43
N GLY A 65 -9.38 11.35 -1.99
CA GLY A 65 -10.06 10.08 -1.90
C GLY A 65 -9.49 9.18 -0.82
N LYS A 66 -9.97 7.94 -0.82
CA LYS A 66 -9.55 6.91 0.12
C LYS A 66 -8.44 6.07 -0.52
N SER A 67 -7.36 5.86 0.20
CA SER A 67 -6.23 5.05 -0.26
C SER A 67 -5.83 4.06 0.81
N LEU A 68 -5.31 2.91 0.40
CA LEU A 68 -4.81 1.87 1.30
C LEU A 68 -3.31 1.74 1.12
N PHE A 69 -2.58 1.65 2.23
CA PHE A 69 -1.16 1.31 2.23
C PHE A 69 -0.95 -0.06 2.86
N LEU A 70 -0.16 -0.88 2.21
CA LEU A 70 0.20 -2.21 2.70
C LEU A 70 1.72 -2.41 2.64
N ASP A 71 2.25 -3.12 3.64
CA ASP A 71 3.62 -3.63 3.57
C ASP A 71 3.67 -4.83 2.62
N SER A 72 4.81 -5.03 1.96
CA SER A 72 4.93 -6.07 0.93
C SER A 72 4.97 -7.49 1.48
N ASP A 73 5.25 -7.67 2.77
CA ASP A 73 5.33 -8.99 3.39
C ASP A 73 3.97 -9.49 3.92
N MET A 74 2.92 -9.20 3.18
CA MET A 74 1.55 -9.57 3.51
C MET A 74 0.95 -10.44 2.43
N LEU A 75 -0.16 -11.07 2.75
CA LEU A 75 -0.95 -11.87 1.80
C LEU A 75 -2.43 -11.50 1.96
N CYS A 76 -3.09 -11.23 0.86
CA CYS A 76 -4.52 -10.92 0.87
C CYS A 76 -5.33 -12.21 0.81
N LEU A 77 -6.18 -12.44 1.81
CA LEU A 77 -6.97 -13.66 1.93
C LEU A 77 -8.45 -13.48 1.58
N GLY A 78 -8.87 -12.25 1.34
CA GLY A 78 -10.26 -11.94 1.03
C GLY A 78 -10.37 -10.85 -0.03
N ASP A 79 -11.57 -10.32 -0.21
CA ASP A 79 -11.82 -9.26 -1.17
C ASP A 79 -11.44 -7.92 -0.57
N ILE A 80 -10.43 -7.27 -1.15
CA ILE A 80 -9.91 -5.99 -0.64
C ILE A 80 -10.95 -4.87 -0.68
N SER A 81 -11.98 -5.00 -1.53
CA SER A 81 -13.02 -3.99 -1.60
C SER A 81 -13.78 -3.83 -0.28
N GLU A 82 -13.78 -4.84 0.56
CA GLU A 82 -14.41 -4.77 1.88
C GLU A 82 -13.74 -3.71 2.77
N LEU A 83 -12.43 -3.53 2.67
CA LEU A 83 -11.73 -2.49 3.42
C LEU A 83 -12.11 -1.09 2.94
N PHE A 84 -12.32 -0.92 1.66
CA PHE A 84 -12.72 0.37 1.10
C PHE A 84 -14.17 0.73 1.41
N ALA A 85 -14.98 -0.25 1.78
CA ALA A 85 -16.36 -0.03 2.18
C ALA A 85 -16.51 0.43 3.63
N ILE A 86 -15.46 0.33 4.43
CA ILE A 86 -15.48 0.76 5.83
C ILE A 86 -15.49 2.28 5.89
N ASP A 87 -16.48 2.82 6.63
CA ASP A 87 -16.59 4.27 6.86
C ASP A 87 -15.93 4.63 8.18
N PHE A 88 -15.15 5.72 8.18
CA PHE A 88 -14.53 6.21 9.40
C PHE A 88 -14.39 7.73 9.32
N PRO A 89 -14.59 8.43 10.47
CA PRO A 89 -14.61 9.90 10.49
C PRO A 89 -13.21 10.52 10.44
N ASP A 90 -12.18 9.78 10.82
CA ASP A 90 -10.83 10.32 10.92
C ASP A 90 -10.12 10.26 9.57
N PRO A 91 -9.13 11.17 9.34
CA PRO A 91 -8.39 11.14 8.07
C PRO A 91 -7.50 9.92 7.90
N VAL A 92 -7.14 9.23 8.98
CA VAL A 92 -6.29 8.04 8.93
C VAL A 92 -6.89 6.95 9.81
N ALA A 93 -6.92 5.73 9.29
CA ALA A 93 -7.28 4.54 10.05
C ALA A 93 -6.16 3.51 9.95
N VAL A 94 -5.86 2.84 11.04
CA VAL A 94 -4.84 1.78 11.08
C VAL A 94 -5.42 0.52 11.69
N VAL A 95 -4.81 -0.61 11.34
CA VAL A 95 -5.20 -1.88 11.95
C VAL A 95 -4.75 -1.90 13.40
N LYS A 96 -5.68 -2.23 14.28
CA LYS A 96 -5.38 -2.32 15.71
C LYS A 96 -4.81 -3.70 16.02
N ASN A 97 -3.68 -3.71 16.69
CA ASN A 97 -3.06 -4.96 17.14
C ASN A 97 -3.69 -5.45 18.42
#